data_4b4d0788372e1b93fb4992a4e17af1e6
#
_entry.id   4b4d0788372e1b93fb4992a4e17af1e6
#
_cell.length_a   1.000
_cell.length_b   1.000
_cell.length_c   1.000
_cell.angle_alpha   90.00
_cell.angle_beta   90.00
_cell.angle_gamma   90.00
#
_symmetry.space_group_name_H-M   'P 1'
#
loop_
_entity.id
_entity.type
_entity.pdbx_description
1 polymer ?
#
loop_
_entity_poly.entity_id
_entity_poly.type
_entity_poly.pdbx_seq_one_letter_code
_entity_poly.pdbx_strand_id
1 'polypeptide(L)'
;MKSIVVYESYWGNTAAVARAIGEGLGPGARVLSTSEATAAEIADADLIVAGSPVIGFSLPTEKMRENIRTKPGKSPAPPDLSHPSLRSWLEGLPKGHGRAAAFETRVKFSPGGATSKIIDGLKNAGFTPIGEKQRFIVKGTFGPLLDGELDRARQWGADLAKAMS
;
A
#
# COMPACT_ATOMS: atom_id res chain seq x y z
N MET A 1 1.86 -17.10 11.91
CA MET A 1 2.42 -15.89 11.23
C MET A 1 1.37 -14.78 11.20
N LYS A 2 1.73 -13.62 11.74
CA LYS A 2 0.86 -12.45 11.74
C LYS A 2 1.23 -11.55 10.56
N SER A 3 0.43 -11.57 9.50
CA SER A 3 0.64 -10.77 8.28
C SER A 3 -0.41 -9.69 8.16
N ILE A 4 0.04 -8.47 7.90
CA ILE A 4 -0.84 -7.30 7.78
C ILE A 4 -0.51 -6.56 6.48
N VAL A 5 -1.56 -6.28 5.69
CA VAL A 5 -1.46 -5.42 4.51
C VAL A 5 -2.07 -4.08 4.87
N VAL A 6 -1.30 -3.01 4.74
CA VAL A 6 -1.72 -1.64 5.06
C VAL A 6 -1.76 -0.81 3.78
N TYR A 7 -2.83 -0.05 3.59
CA TYR A 7 -2.99 0.74 2.36
C TYR A 7 -3.51 2.15 2.61
N GLU A 8 -3.12 3.05 1.72
CA GLU A 8 -3.77 4.34 1.46
C GLU A 8 -4.42 4.25 0.08
N SER A 9 -5.70 4.63 -0.04
CA SER A 9 -6.45 4.53 -1.30
C SER A 9 -7.47 5.65 -1.39
N TYR A 10 -7.54 6.33 -2.55
CA TYR A 10 -8.47 7.45 -2.76
C TYR A 10 -9.71 7.05 -3.55
N TRP A 11 -9.57 6.17 -4.54
CA TRP A 11 -10.65 5.75 -5.43
C TRP A 11 -10.83 4.23 -5.47
N GLY A 12 -10.20 3.51 -4.55
CA GLY A 12 -10.40 2.07 -4.35
C GLY A 12 -9.43 1.15 -5.07
N ASN A 13 -8.57 1.63 -5.97
CA ASN A 13 -7.66 0.75 -6.72
C ASN A 13 -6.58 0.14 -5.83
N THR A 14 -5.93 0.96 -5.02
CA THR A 14 -4.91 0.46 -4.08
C THR A 14 -5.52 -0.47 -3.03
N ALA A 15 -6.72 -0.16 -2.54
CA ALA A 15 -7.45 -1.02 -1.61
C ALA A 15 -7.78 -2.38 -2.24
N ALA A 16 -8.19 -2.41 -3.51
CA ALA A 16 -8.47 -3.67 -4.23
C ALA A 16 -7.22 -4.53 -4.36
N VAL A 17 -6.09 -3.92 -4.70
CA VAL A 17 -4.79 -4.62 -4.76
C VAL A 17 -4.42 -5.15 -3.37
N ALA A 18 -4.57 -4.34 -2.32
CA ALA A 18 -4.28 -4.77 -0.95
C ALA A 18 -5.10 -6.01 -0.54
N ARG A 19 -6.39 -6.03 -0.88
CA ARG A 19 -7.25 -7.19 -0.61
C ARG A 19 -6.78 -8.43 -1.37
N ALA A 20 -6.42 -8.30 -2.65
CA ALA A 20 -5.91 -9.42 -3.44
C ALA A 20 -4.59 -9.98 -2.86
N ILE A 21 -3.69 -9.09 -2.42
CA ILE A 21 -2.46 -9.50 -1.73
C ILE A 21 -2.80 -10.28 -0.46
N GLY A 22 -3.75 -9.77 0.34
CA GLY A 22 -4.22 -10.45 1.56
C GLY A 22 -4.79 -11.83 1.31
N GLU A 23 -5.57 -12.00 0.24
CA GLU A 23 -6.07 -13.31 -0.19
C GLU A 23 -4.92 -14.27 -0.50
N GLY A 24 -3.89 -13.80 -1.21
CA GLY A 24 -2.71 -14.59 -1.53
C GLY A 24 -1.89 -14.98 -0.31
N LEU A 25 -1.78 -14.08 0.67
CA LEU A 25 -1.10 -14.36 1.94
C LEU A 25 -1.79 -15.45 2.77
N GLY A 26 -3.08 -15.61 2.59
CA GLY A 26 -3.86 -16.64 3.26
C GLY A 26 -4.85 -16.13 4.31
N PRO A 27 -5.67 -17.02 4.88
CA PRO A 27 -6.82 -16.64 5.71
C PRO A 27 -6.47 -15.92 7.03
N GLY A 28 -5.23 -16.01 7.48
CA GLY A 28 -4.76 -15.30 8.68
C GLY A 28 -4.29 -13.88 8.43
N ALA A 29 -4.20 -13.45 7.17
CA ALA A 29 -3.76 -12.10 6.83
C ALA A 29 -4.88 -11.08 7.07
N ARG A 30 -4.51 -9.91 7.60
CA ARG A 30 -5.44 -8.79 7.78
C ARG A 30 -5.12 -7.69 6.79
N VAL A 31 -6.16 -7.08 6.23
CA VAL A 31 -6.03 -5.97 5.27
C VAL A 31 -6.68 -4.75 5.91
N LEU A 32 -5.87 -3.73 6.16
CA LEU A 32 -6.24 -2.57 6.97
C LEU A 32 -5.91 -1.26 6.23
N SER A 33 -6.81 -0.28 6.32
CA SER A 33 -6.45 1.09 5.96
C SER A 33 -5.45 1.65 6.97
N THR A 34 -4.85 2.77 6.66
CA THR A 34 -3.95 3.48 7.59
C THR A 34 -4.64 3.89 8.89
N SER A 35 -5.96 4.11 8.87
CA SER A 35 -6.75 4.39 10.09
C SER A 35 -6.92 3.15 10.97
N GLU A 36 -7.16 2.01 10.32
CA GLU A 36 -7.38 0.73 11.02
C GLU A 36 -6.09 0.11 11.53
N ALA A 37 -4.96 0.39 10.86
CA ALA A 37 -3.64 -0.15 11.21
C ALA A 37 -3.02 0.60 12.40
N THR A 38 -3.68 0.53 13.55
CA THR A 38 -3.21 1.15 14.80
C THR A 38 -1.96 0.44 15.33
N ALA A 39 -1.26 1.08 16.28
CA ALA A 39 -0.10 0.48 16.93
C ALA A 39 -0.42 -0.89 17.54
N ALA A 40 -1.61 -1.04 18.13
CA ALA A 40 -2.05 -2.31 18.72
C ALA A 40 -2.25 -3.39 17.65
N GLU A 41 -2.81 -3.02 16.49
CA GLU A 41 -3.05 -3.96 15.39
C GLU A 41 -1.76 -4.50 14.78
N ILE A 42 -0.74 -3.63 14.63
CA ILE A 42 0.52 -3.99 14.01
C ILE A 42 1.57 -4.53 14.99
N ALA A 43 1.28 -4.49 16.30
CA ALA A 43 2.18 -5.03 17.31
C ALA A 43 2.51 -6.50 17.01
N ASP A 44 3.78 -6.85 17.09
CA ASP A 44 4.29 -8.21 16.83
C ASP A 44 3.96 -8.77 15.44
N ALA A 45 3.78 -7.90 14.45
CA ALA A 45 3.60 -8.34 13.07
C ALA A 45 4.87 -9.03 12.55
N ASP A 46 4.71 -10.24 12.01
CA ASP A 46 5.79 -10.97 11.34
C ASP A 46 6.06 -10.38 9.94
N LEU A 47 5.01 -9.89 9.28
CA LEU A 47 5.10 -9.28 7.96
C LEU A 47 4.16 -8.07 7.87
N ILE A 48 4.68 -6.94 7.43
CA ILE A 48 3.89 -5.78 6.99
C ILE A 48 4.11 -5.56 5.51
N VAL A 49 3.01 -5.57 4.75
CA VAL A 49 2.99 -5.19 3.33
C VAL A 49 2.27 -3.87 3.23
N ALA A 50 2.95 -2.82 2.80
CA ALA A 50 2.36 -1.48 2.73
C ALA A 50 2.31 -0.95 1.30
N GLY A 51 1.22 -0.27 0.96
CA GLY A 51 1.02 0.25 -0.38
C GLY A 51 0.23 1.54 -0.46
N SER A 52 0.51 2.30 -1.52
CA SER A 52 -0.15 3.57 -1.82
C SER A 52 -0.26 3.81 -3.33
N PRO A 53 -1.12 4.74 -3.78
CA PRO A 53 -1.03 5.23 -5.14
C PRO A 53 0.21 6.10 -5.31
N VAL A 54 0.69 6.22 -6.54
CA VAL A 54 1.69 7.22 -6.93
C VAL A 54 0.94 8.48 -7.36
N ILE A 55 1.11 9.56 -6.63
CA ILE A 55 0.50 10.86 -6.93
C ILE A 55 1.63 11.90 -6.99
N GLY A 56 1.65 12.71 -8.06
CA GLY A 56 2.72 13.68 -8.26
C GLY A 56 4.10 13.01 -8.29
N PHE A 57 4.17 11.83 -8.89
CA PHE A 57 5.38 11.02 -9.09
C PHE A 57 6.00 10.47 -7.80
N SER A 58 5.26 10.45 -6.70
CA SER A 58 5.80 10.07 -5.39
C SER A 58 4.73 9.46 -4.48
N LEU A 59 5.17 9.01 -3.31
CA LEU A 59 4.29 8.75 -2.18
C LEU A 59 3.56 10.05 -1.80
N PRO A 60 2.21 10.04 -1.73
CA PRO A 60 1.44 11.26 -1.52
C PRO A 60 1.85 12.06 -0.28
N THR A 61 2.05 13.36 -0.47
CA THR A 61 2.27 14.32 0.61
C THR A 61 0.95 14.93 1.07
N GLU A 62 0.93 15.58 2.22
CA GLU A 62 -0.26 16.29 2.71
C GLU A 62 -0.69 17.39 1.72
N LYS A 63 0.26 18.07 1.09
CA LYS A 63 -0.04 19.07 0.06
C LYS A 63 -0.72 18.46 -1.17
N MET A 64 -0.28 17.30 -1.61
CA MET A 64 -0.91 16.59 -2.73
C MET A 64 -2.32 16.12 -2.37
N ARG A 65 -2.51 15.64 -1.14
CA ARG A 65 -3.83 15.24 -0.63
C ARG A 65 -4.78 16.45 -0.60
N GLU A 66 -4.32 17.60 -0.13
CA GLU A 66 -5.09 18.84 -0.13
C GLU A 66 -5.44 19.29 -1.55
N ASN A 67 -4.52 19.18 -2.50
CA ASN A 67 -4.80 19.47 -3.91
C ASN A 67 -5.88 18.56 -4.50
N ILE A 68 -5.84 17.27 -4.17
CA ILE A 68 -6.87 16.30 -4.59
C ILE A 68 -8.23 16.69 -3.99
N ARG A 69 -8.26 17.09 -2.72
CA ARG A 69 -9.47 17.48 -2.02
C ARG A 69 -10.11 18.72 -2.65
N THR A 70 -9.31 19.73 -2.97
CA THR A 70 -9.79 21.04 -3.48
C THR A 70 -9.97 21.06 -4.99
N LYS A 71 -9.22 20.24 -5.73
CA LYS A 71 -9.25 20.20 -7.20
C LYS A 71 -9.31 18.76 -7.69
N PRO A 72 -10.44 18.05 -7.46
CA PRO A 72 -10.55 16.61 -7.78
C PRO A 72 -10.57 16.32 -9.28
N GLY A 73 -10.68 17.34 -10.14
CA GLY A 73 -10.73 17.16 -11.59
C GLY A 73 -11.99 16.43 -12.03
N LYS A 74 -11.83 15.52 -13.01
CA LYS A 74 -12.93 14.70 -13.56
C LYS A 74 -13.11 13.39 -12.81
N SER A 75 -12.88 13.39 -11.51
CA SER A 75 -13.06 12.21 -10.68
C SER A 75 -14.49 11.68 -10.74
N PRO A 76 -14.69 10.35 -10.93
CA PRO A 76 -16.04 9.75 -10.95
C PRO A 76 -16.72 9.76 -9.59
N ALA A 77 -15.93 9.92 -8.51
CA ALA A 77 -16.41 9.99 -7.13
C ALA A 77 -15.47 10.87 -6.31
N PRO A 78 -15.90 11.45 -5.19
CA PRO A 78 -15.01 12.15 -4.30
C PRO A 78 -13.88 11.24 -3.82
N PRO A 79 -12.63 11.74 -3.69
CA PRO A 79 -11.55 10.94 -3.14
C PRO A 79 -11.82 10.63 -1.66
N ASP A 80 -11.47 9.42 -1.24
CA ASP A 80 -11.52 9.05 0.17
C ASP A 80 -10.25 9.57 0.88
N LEU A 81 -10.41 10.62 1.65
CA LEU A 81 -9.36 11.25 2.45
C LEU A 81 -9.62 11.09 3.95
N SER A 82 -10.48 10.14 4.33
CA SER A 82 -10.93 9.93 5.72
C SER A 82 -9.85 9.31 6.63
N HIS A 83 -8.76 8.79 6.05
CA HIS A 83 -7.70 8.15 6.81
C HIS A 83 -6.35 8.87 6.56
N PRO A 84 -5.37 8.71 7.48
CA PRO A 84 -4.06 9.34 7.34
C PRO A 84 -3.34 8.94 6.05
N SER A 85 -2.44 9.78 5.57
CA SER A 85 -1.53 9.38 4.49
C SER A 85 -0.65 8.22 4.96
N LEU A 86 -0.23 7.36 4.03
CA LEU A 86 0.71 6.31 4.34
C LEU A 86 2.05 6.91 4.82
N ARG A 87 2.44 8.05 4.27
CA ARG A 87 3.64 8.79 4.71
C ARG A 87 3.57 9.13 6.20
N SER A 88 2.46 9.69 6.65
CA SER A 88 2.24 10.02 8.06
C SER A 88 2.19 8.77 8.92
N TRP A 89 1.54 7.72 8.45
CA TRP A 89 1.46 6.44 9.14
C TRP A 89 2.86 5.84 9.37
N LEU A 90 3.71 5.86 8.34
CA LEU A 90 5.10 5.37 8.44
C LEU A 90 5.93 6.17 9.44
N GLU A 91 5.76 7.49 9.49
CA GLU A 91 6.46 8.36 10.45
C GLU A 91 6.10 8.04 11.89
N GLY A 92 4.85 7.63 12.14
CA GLY A 92 4.37 7.26 13.47
C GLY A 92 4.51 5.78 13.82
N LEU A 93 5.12 4.99 12.95
CA LEU A 93 5.19 3.54 13.11
C LEU A 93 6.07 3.15 14.30
N PRO A 94 5.55 2.37 15.28
CA PRO A 94 6.36 1.87 16.38
C PRO A 94 7.48 0.94 15.90
N LYS A 95 8.52 0.82 16.67
CA LYS A 95 9.61 -0.12 16.38
C LYS A 95 9.10 -1.54 16.32
N GLY A 96 9.52 -2.27 15.27
CA GLY A 96 9.19 -3.67 15.03
C GLY A 96 10.43 -4.46 14.65
N HIS A 97 10.24 -5.74 14.37
CA HIS A 97 11.35 -6.65 14.04
C HIS A 97 10.99 -7.66 12.93
N GLY A 98 9.79 -7.55 12.37
CA GLY A 98 9.32 -8.44 11.31
C GLY A 98 9.91 -8.12 9.94
N ARG A 99 9.27 -8.69 8.91
CA ARG A 99 9.64 -8.47 7.51
C ARG A 99 8.73 -7.41 6.90
N ALA A 100 9.19 -6.83 5.79
CA ALA A 100 8.48 -5.76 5.11
C ALA A 100 8.46 -5.96 3.60
N ALA A 101 7.35 -5.58 2.96
CA ALA A 101 7.24 -5.51 1.51
C ALA A 101 6.43 -4.27 1.13
N ALA A 102 6.62 -3.77 -0.08
CA ALA A 102 5.94 -2.57 -0.54
C ALA A 102 5.36 -2.73 -1.94
N PHE A 103 4.21 -2.10 -2.17
CA PHE A 103 3.60 -2.02 -3.48
C PHE A 103 3.06 -0.61 -3.76
N GLU A 104 2.81 -0.34 -5.03
CA GLU A 104 2.20 0.90 -5.47
C GLU A 104 1.20 0.62 -6.59
N THR A 105 0.21 1.50 -6.73
CA THR A 105 -0.64 1.56 -7.92
C THR A 105 -0.27 2.80 -8.71
N ARG A 106 -0.20 2.68 -10.06
CA ARG A 106 0.30 3.77 -10.90
C ARG A 106 -0.14 3.63 -12.35
N VAL A 107 -0.13 4.73 -13.06
CA VAL A 107 -0.23 4.74 -14.51
C VAL A 107 1.09 4.22 -15.10
N LYS A 108 1.01 3.41 -16.16
CA LYS A 108 2.12 2.62 -16.70
C LYS A 108 3.41 3.41 -16.96
N PHE A 109 3.32 4.55 -17.59
CA PHE A 109 4.48 5.36 -17.99
C PHE A 109 4.73 6.56 -17.09
N SER A 110 4.11 6.61 -15.91
CA SER A 110 4.36 7.68 -14.95
C SER A 110 5.78 7.58 -14.40
N PRO A 111 6.55 8.67 -14.34
CA PRO A 111 7.85 8.66 -13.69
C PRO A 111 7.74 8.61 -12.18
N GLY A 112 8.86 8.36 -11.52
CA GLY A 112 8.93 8.30 -10.05
C GLY A 112 8.35 7.03 -9.46
N GLY A 113 7.93 7.08 -8.22
CA GLY A 113 7.35 5.96 -7.50
C GLY A 113 7.21 6.22 -6.01
N ALA A 114 6.55 5.30 -5.33
CA ALA A 114 6.28 5.40 -3.88
C ALA A 114 6.98 4.29 -3.08
N THR A 115 7.25 3.14 -3.70
CA THR A 115 7.70 1.94 -2.99
C THR A 115 9.03 2.11 -2.27
N SER A 116 9.97 2.87 -2.82
CA SER A 116 11.27 3.09 -2.16
C SER A 116 11.11 3.84 -0.84
N LYS A 117 10.27 4.87 -0.81
CA LYS A 117 9.97 5.62 0.42
C LYS A 117 9.20 4.78 1.44
N ILE A 118 8.31 3.91 0.97
CA ILE A 118 7.59 2.98 1.84
C ILE A 118 8.57 2.03 2.51
N ILE A 119 9.45 1.42 1.74
CA ILE A 119 10.47 0.50 2.28
C ILE A 119 11.40 1.23 3.26
N ASP A 120 11.84 2.45 2.94
CA ASP A 120 12.69 3.24 3.84
C ASP A 120 11.99 3.50 5.18
N GLY A 121 10.71 3.86 5.16
CA GLY A 121 9.92 4.06 6.38
C GLY A 121 9.79 2.79 7.21
N LEU A 122 9.57 1.65 6.59
CA LEU A 122 9.48 0.35 7.27
C LEU A 122 10.85 -0.07 7.85
N LYS A 123 11.92 0.14 7.09
CA LYS A 123 13.29 -0.12 7.59
C LYS A 123 13.63 0.75 8.79
N ASN A 124 13.29 2.03 8.76
CA ASN A 124 13.52 2.95 9.87
C ASN A 124 12.79 2.51 11.14
N ALA A 125 11.67 1.81 11.00
CA ALA A 125 10.92 1.22 12.10
C ALA A 125 11.46 -0.16 12.54
N GLY A 126 12.49 -0.69 11.89
CA GLY A 126 13.14 -1.94 12.28
C GLY A 126 12.72 -3.17 11.47
N PHE A 127 11.86 -3.01 10.47
CA PHE A 127 11.43 -4.13 9.62
C PHE A 127 12.46 -4.41 8.54
N THR A 128 12.63 -5.69 8.20
CA THR A 128 13.60 -6.14 7.19
C THR A 128 12.88 -6.43 5.87
N PRO A 129 13.25 -5.77 4.77
CA PRO A 129 12.62 -6.02 3.47
C PRO A 129 12.77 -7.46 2.99
N ILE A 130 11.70 -7.98 2.38
CA ILE A 130 11.73 -9.26 1.64
C ILE A 130 11.07 -9.07 0.28
N GLY A 131 11.52 -9.88 -0.69
CA GLY A 131 10.99 -9.84 -2.04
C GLY A 131 11.28 -8.53 -2.76
N GLU A 132 10.72 -8.41 -3.95
CA GLU A 132 10.84 -7.19 -4.74
C GLU A 132 9.63 -6.29 -4.54
N LYS A 133 9.85 -4.98 -4.64
CA LYS A 133 8.77 -3.99 -4.66
C LYS A 133 7.90 -4.21 -5.89
N GLN A 134 6.58 -4.09 -5.76
CA GLN A 134 5.64 -4.34 -6.85
C GLN A 134 4.91 -3.07 -7.29
N ARG A 135 4.67 -3.00 -8.60
CA ARG A 135 3.90 -1.94 -9.24
C ARG A 135 2.67 -2.56 -9.88
N PHE A 136 1.50 -2.04 -9.55
CA PHE A 136 0.23 -2.48 -10.14
C PHE A 136 -0.34 -1.34 -10.98
N ILE A 137 -0.74 -1.65 -12.19
CA ILE A 137 -1.00 -0.65 -13.21
C ILE A 137 -2.49 -0.32 -13.31
N VAL A 138 -2.80 0.97 -13.30
CA VAL A 138 -4.13 1.49 -13.58
C VAL A 138 -4.15 2.15 -14.96
N LYS A 139 -5.32 2.15 -15.60
CA LYS A 139 -5.51 2.75 -16.93
C LYS A 139 -5.39 4.28 -16.88
N GLY A 140 -5.80 4.89 -15.78
CA GLY A 140 -5.72 6.33 -15.52
C GLY A 140 -5.75 6.60 -14.02
N THR A 141 -5.66 7.86 -13.62
CA THR A 141 -5.59 8.27 -12.21
C THR A 141 -6.70 7.66 -11.34
N PHE A 142 -7.90 7.53 -11.88
CA PHE A 142 -9.07 7.04 -11.15
C PHE A 142 -9.32 5.54 -11.37
N GLY A 143 -8.48 4.87 -12.13
CA GLY A 143 -8.64 3.48 -12.50
C GLY A 143 -9.26 3.31 -13.89
N PRO A 144 -9.79 2.13 -14.19
CA PRO A 144 -9.65 0.89 -13.40
C PRO A 144 -8.24 0.29 -13.46
N LEU A 145 -8.00 -0.73 -12.66
CA LEU A 145 -6.79 -1.56 -12.78
C LEU A 145 -6.80 -2.26 -14.14
N LEU A 146 -5.61 -2.48 -14.71
CA LEU A 146 -5.49 -3.30 -15.91
C LEU A 146 -5.94 -4.74 -15.63
N ASP A 147 -6.42 -5.41 -16.68
CA ASP A 147 -6.80 -6.82 -16.60
C ASP A 147 -5.60 -7.67 -16.13
N GLY A 148 -5.85 -8.60 -15.22
CA GLY A 148 -4.82 -9.49 -14.67
C GLY A 148 -4.05 -8.94 -13.47
N GLU A 149 -4.17 -7.66 -13.15
CA GLU A 149 -3.42 -7.06 -12.04
C GLU A 149 -3.83 -7.61 -10.66
N LEU A 150 -5.11 -7.88 -10.44
CA LEU A 150 -5.57 -8.49 -9.18
C LEU A 150 -5.07 -9.93 -9.03
N ASP A 151 -5.03 -10.70 -10.11
CA ASP A 151 -4.46 -12.04 -10.09
C ASP A 151 -2.96 -12.00 -9.81
N ARG A 152 -2.25 -11.05 -10.41
CA ARG A 152 -0.83 -10.84 -10.15
C ARG A 152 -0.57 -10.43 -8.70
N ALA A 153 -1.44 -9.60 -8.14
CA ALA A 153 -1.37 -9.19 -6.73
C ALA A 153 -1.59 -10.38 -5.79
N ARG A 154 -2.57 -11.21 -6.09
CA ARG A 154 -2.86 -12.44 -5.33
C ARG A 154 -1.66 -13.39 -5.38
N GLN A 155 -1.07 -13.58 -6.56
CA GLN A 155 0.11 -14.43 -6.74
C GLN A 155 1.30 -13.89 -5.93
N TRP A 156 1.53 -12.59 -5.96
CA TRP A 156 2.60 -12.00 -5.16
C TRP A 156 2.38 -12.18 -3.65
N GLY A 157 1.14 -12.09 -3.18
CA GLY A 157 0.80 -12.41 -1.80
C GLY A 157 1.16 -13.86 -1.44
N ALA A 158 0.86 -14.81 -2.33
CA ALA A 158 1.24 -16.20 -2.14
C ALA A 158 2.76 -16.40 -2.14
N ASP A 159 3.48 -15.70 -2.99
CA ASP A 159 4.95 -15.74 -3.03
C ASP A 159 5.57 -15.18 -1.74
N LEU A 160 5.00 -14.11 -1.19
CA LEU A 160 5.42 -13.57 0.11
C LEU A 160 5.17 -14.56 1.24
N ALA A 161 4.01 -15.21 1.25
CA ALA A 161 3.70 -16.25 2.25
C ALA A 161 4.73 -17.39 2.21
N LYS A 162 5.11 -17.80 1.01
CA LYS A 162 6.16 -18.81 0.79
C LYS A 162 7.52 -18.34 1.33
N ALA A 163 7.88 -17.10 1.08
CA ALA A 163 9.15 -16.53 1.54
C ALA A 163 9.20 -16.41 3.07
N MET A 164 8.06 -16.40 3.74
CA MET A 164 7.95 -16.33 5.20
C MET A 164 7.96 -17.70 5.88
N SER A 165 7.74 -18.77 5.15
CA SER A 165 7.69 -20.13 5.72
C SER A 165 9.05 -20.78 5.90
#